data_02996ecec9c1f561c53cbab8737452d2
#
_entry.id   02996ecec9c1f561c53cbab8737452d2
#
_cell.length_a   1.000
_cell.length_b   1.000
_cell.length_c   1.000
_cell.angle_alpha   90.00
_cell.angle_beta   90.00
_cell.angle_gamma   90.00
#
_symmetry.space_group_name_H-M   'P 1'
#
loop_
_entity.id
_entity.type
_entity.pdbx_description
1 polymer ?
#
loop_
_entity_poly.entity_id
_entity_poly.type
_entity_poly.pdbx_seq_one_letter_code
_entity_poly.pdbx_strand_id
1 'polypeptide(L)'
;MTSGSTLSLGAETPPPGAGRRPSASVARMCNYFLGGKDNYAADREFAERVLRSCPIVPRLVQANRGFLDHAAALLAGDAGLRQFVDIGCGLPADDNLGDIVRRTDPSCRVAYVDNDVMVVAHARALLAVDGDMGAFAGDVRDPGALLGDPGLRRLIDFGEPAAVFLLGVLDFIADEDDPRGIVDALAAGLAPGSHVVITHAERSPALDPISGPRQPVDTPFRPRSEDEIAGICRSLRMIDPYPARLPLPRTADVTAPLPLVGCIGRVPE
;
A
#
# COMPACT_ATOMS: atom_id res chain seq x y z
N MET A 1 -69.20 -5.78 16.93
CA MET A 1 -68.00 -6.49 17.35
C MET A 1 -67.32 -7.01 16.11
N THR A 2 -66.40 -6.26 15.57
CA THR A 2 -65.64 -6.62 14.36
C THR A 2 -64.16 -6.74 14.73
N SER A 3 -63.71 -7.98 14.67
CA SER A 3 -62.33 -8.40 14.98
C SER A 3 -61.43 -8.01 13.80
N GLY A 4 -60.53 -7.06 14.00
CA GLY A 4 -59.49 -6.71 13.05
C GLY A 4 -58.33 -7.69 13.13
N SER A 5 -58.08 -8.41 12.07
CA SER A 5 -56.93 -9.29 11.89
C SER A 5 -55.73 -8.46 11.39
N THR A 6 -54.71 -8.31 12.22
CA THR A 6 -53.44 -7.68 11.84
C THR A 6 -52.58 -8.71 11.11
N LEU A 7 -52.41 -8.51 9.78
CA LEU A 7 -51.47 -9.29 8.99
C LEU A 7 -50.03 -8.85 9.36
N SER A 8 -49.30 -9.71 10.01
CA SER A 8 -47.85 -9.62 10.23
C SER A 8 -47.13 -9.88 8.89
N LEU A 9 -46.54 -8.87 8.33
CA LEU A 9 -45.60 -9.01 7.20
C LEU A 9 -44.35 -9.69 7.73
N GLY A 10 -44.24 -10.99 7.44
CA GLY A 10 -43.05 -11.78 7.69
C GLY A 10 -41.85 -11.17 6.92
N ALA A 11 -40.77 -10.88 7.61
CA ALA A 11 -39.51 -10.53 6.99
C ALA A 11 -39.09 -11.69 6.08
N GLU A 12 -39.14 -11.49 4.78
CA GLU A 12 -38.59 -12.45 3.81
C GLU A 12 -37.09 -12.58 4.02
N THR A 13 -36.66 -13.75 4.42
CA THR A 13 -35.24 -14.16 4.41
C THR A 13 -34.77 -14.14 2.96
N PRO A 14 -33.69 -13.40 2.62
CA PRO A 14 -33.19 -13.39 1.26
C PRO A 14 -32.75 -14.79 0.84
N PRO A 15 -32.93 -15.18 -0.44
CA PRO A 15 -32.61 -16.52 -0.91
C PRO A 15 -31.10 -16.81 -0.72
N PRO A 16 -30.70 -18.05 -0.39
CA PRO A 16 -29.32 -18.45 -0.29
C PRO A 16 -28.68 -18.37 -1.69
N GLY A 17 -27.77 -17.42 -1.88
CA GLY A 17 -27.13 -17.15 -3.15
C GLY A 17 -27.19 -15.69 -3.62
N ALA A 18 -27.87 -14.79 -2.92
CA ALA A 18 -27.70 -13.35 -3.14
C ALA A 18 -26.29 -12.97 -2.70
N GLY A 19 -25.34 -13.00 -3.65
CA GLY A 19 -23.95 -12.69 -3.43
C GLY A 19 -23.81 -11.37 -2.70
N ARG A 20 -23.12 -11.40 -1.56
CA ARG A 20 -22.72 -10.19 -0.84
C ARG A 20 -22.08 -9.28 -1.89
N ARG A 21 -22.63 -8.08 -2.11
CA ARG A 21 -22.01 -7.11 -3.03
C ARG A 21 -20.58 -6.98 -2.59
N PRO A 22 -19.59 -7.08 -3.52
CA PRO A 22 -18.19 -6.94 -3.12
C PRO A 22 -18.04 -5.61 -2.38
N SER A 23 -17.44 -5.66 -1.19
CA SER A 23 -17.08 -4.44 -0.46
C SER A 23 -16.08 -3.64 -1.28
N ALA A 24 -16.12 -2.32 -1.15
CA ALA A 24 -15.12 -1.48 -1.81
C ALA A 24 -13.72 -1.84 -1.30
N SER A 25 -12.75 -1.95 -2.21
CA SER A 25 -11.35 -2.26 -1.90
C SER A 25 -10.49 -1.03 -2.09
N VAL A 26 -9.54 -0.81 -1.17
CA VAL A 26 -8.58 0.28 -1.26
C VAL A 26 -7.78 0.19 -2.56
N ALA A 27 -7.29 -0.99 -2.93
CA ALA A 27 -6.53 -1.21 -4.17
C ALA A 27 -7.34 -0.82 -5.42
N ARG A 28 -8.64 -1.21 -5.48
CA ARG A 28 -9.51 -0.87 -6.61
C ARG A 28 -9.90 0.61 -6.63
N MET A 29 -10.04 1.24 -5.47
CA MET A 29 -10.25 2.70 -5.39
C MET A 29 -9.01 3.47 -5.85
N CYS A 30 -7.81 3.04 -5.45
CA CYS A 30 -6.56 3.63 -5.94
C CYS A 30 -6.44 3.49 -7.46
N ASN A 31 -6.79 2.33 -8.02
CA ASN A 31 -6.87 2.11 -9.46
C ASN A 31 -7.81 3.12 -10.13
N TYR A 32 -9.01 3.35 -9.56
CA TYR A 32 -9.94 4.35 -10.06
C TYR A 32 -9.36 5.78 -10.02
N PHE A 33 -8.72 6.19 -8.92
CA PHE A 33 -8.08 7.51 -8.79
C PHE A 33 -6.92 7.73 -9.76
N LEU A 34 -6.28 6.65 -10.22
CA LEU A 34 -5.24 6.66 -11.24
C LEU A 34 -5.79 6.59 -12.67
N GLY A 35 -7.14 6.52 -12.85
CA GLY A 35 -7.78 6.42 -14.16
C GLY A 35 -7.80 5.01 -14.74
N GLY A 36 -7.46 4.00 -13.93
CA GLY A 36 -7.51 2.59 -14.31
C GLY A 36 -8.94 2.07 -14.46
N LYS A 37 -9.08 0.85 -15.00
CA LYS A 37 -10.38 0.23 -15.34
C LYS A 37 -10.70 -1.00 -14.49
N ASP A 38 -9.77 -1.47 -13.67
CA ASP A 38 -9.89 -2.67 -12.85
C ASP A 38 -10.56 -2.36 -11.51
N ASN A 39 -11.78 -1.78 -11.59
CA ASN A 39 -12.59 -1.38 -10.45
C ASN A 39 -14.08 -1.64 -10.73
N TYR A 40 -14.82 -1.97 -9.69
CA TYR A 40 -16.25 -2.26 -9.78
C TYR A 40 -17.10 -1.02 -9.47
N ALA A 41 -18.40 -1.12 -9.74
CA ALA A 41 -19.34 -0.03 -9.45
C ALA A 41 -19.31 0.40 -7.97
N ALA A 42 -19.22 -0.56 -7.04
CA ALA A 42 -19.11 -0.27 -5.61
C ALA A 42 -17.86 0.53 -5.24
N ASP A 43 -16.73 0.23 -5.88
CA ASP A 43 -15.46 0.95 -5.67
C ASP A 43 -15.57 2.39 -6.17
N ARG A 44 -16.16 2.59 -7.37
CA ARG A 44 -16.38 3.91 -7.96
C ARG A 44 -17.35 4.76 -7.12
N GLU A 45 -18.48 4.18 -6.71
CA GLU A 45 -19.45 4.86 -5.85
C GLU A 45 -18.80 5.32 -4.54
N PHE A 46 -17.93 4.50 -3.98
CA PHE A 46 -17.20 4.86 -2.76
C PHE A 46 -16.13 5.91 -3.04
N ALA A 47 -15.32 5.74 -4.07
CA ALA A 47 -14.28 6.70 -4.48
C ALA A 47 -14.88 8.08 -4.76
N GLU A 48 -16.06 8.16 -5.41
CA GLU A 48 -16.80 9.39 -5.65
C GLU A 48 -17.27 10.06 -4.34
N ARG A 49 -17.65 9.28 -3.31
CA ARG A 49 -17.95 9.84 -1.99
C ARG A 49 -16.71 10.42 -1.33
N VAL A 50 -15.60 9.71 -1.42
CA VAL A 50 -14.28 10.19 -0.92
C VAL A 50 -13.92 11.49 -1.63
N LEU A 51 -14.02 11.57 -2.95
CA LEU A 51 -13.72 12.77 -3.72
C LEU A 51 -14.55 14.00 -3.29
N ARG A 52 -15.83 13.80 -3.01
CA ARG A 52 -16.69 14.89 -2.55
C ARG A 52 -16.31 15.42 -1.17
N SER A 53 -15.82 14.58 -0.28
CA SER A 53 -15.45 14.94 1.09
C SER A 53 -13.97 15.30 1.24
N CYS A 54 -13.11 14.75 0.41
CA CYS A 54 -11.66 14.93 0.46
C CYS A 54 -11.06 14.98 -0.96
N PRO A 55 -11.18 16.11 -1.68
CA PRO A 55 -10.74 16.25 -3.09
C PRO A 55 -9.23 16.10 -3.31
N ILE A 56 -8.43 16.09 -2.25
CA ILE A 56 -6.96 15.96 -2.33
C ILE A 56 -6.50 14.53 -2.59
N VAL A 57 -7.35 13.50 -2.36
CA VAL A 57 -6.97 12.08 -2.39
C VAL A 57 -6.31 11.65 -3.71
N PRO A 58 -6.81 12.01 -4.91
CA PRO A 58 -6.11 11.63 -6.15
C PRO A 58 -4.69 12.16 -6.22
N ARG A 59 -4.43 13.36 -5.68
CA ARG A 59 -3.08 13.93 -5.64
C ARG A 59 -2.17 13.16 -4.68
N LEU A 60 -2.70 12.65 -3.56
CA LEU A 60 -1.95 11.78 -2.65
C LEU A 60 -1.57 10.48 -3.34
N VAL A 61 -2.52 9.85 -4.05
CA VAL A 61 -2.26 8.60 -4.79
C VAL A 61 -1.23 8.83 -5.90
N GLN A 62 -1.31 9.93 -6.64
CA GLN A 62 -0.32 10.29 -7.66
C GLN A 62 1.06 10.57 -7.05
N ALA A 63 1.12 11.30 -5.92
CA ALA A 63 2.38 11.58 -5.23
C ALA A 63 3.03 10.29 -4.69
N ASN A 64 2.22 9.34 -4.22
CA ASN A 64 2.67 8.02 -3.80
C ASN A 64 3.32 7.25 -4.97
N ARG A 65 2.70 7.28 -6.15
CA ARG A 65 3.28 6.68 -7.38
C ARG A 65 4.58 7.37 -7.79
N GLY A 66 4.62 8.70 -7.80
CA GLY A 66 5.85 9.44 -8.10
C GLY A 66 6.98 9.16 -7.10
N PHE A 67 6.64 8.84 -5.84
CA PHE A 67 7.63 8.43 -4.86
C PHE A 67 8.14 7.01 -5.10
N LEU A 68 7.28 6.08 -5.54
CA LEU A 68 7.71 4.76 -6.00
C LEU A 68 8.77 4.88 -7.08
N ASP A 69 8.50 5.67 -8.13
CA ASP A 69 9.43 5.88 -9.25
C ASP A 69 10.78 6.39 -8.75
N HIS A 70 10.75 7.42 -7.89
CA HIS A 70 11.95 8.03 -7.35
C HIS A 70 12.77 7.06 -6.49
N ALA A 71 12.13 6.40 -5.51
CA ALA A 71 12.80 5.51 -4.59
C ALA A 71 13.33 4.25 -5.29
N ALA A 72 12.57 3.69 -6.22
CA ALA A 72 12.97 2.52 -7.00
C ALA A 72 14.21 2.83 -7.87
N ALA A 73 14.20 3.97 -8.58
CA ALA A 73 15.35 4.40 -9.39
C ALA A 73 16.60 4.67 -8.53
N LEU A 74 16.44 5.35 -7.39
CA LEU A 74 17.52 5.63 -6.44
C LEU A 74 18.15 4.32 -5.92
N LEU A 75 17.31 3.37 -5.47
CA LEU A 75 17.80 2.16 -4.84
C LEU A 75 18.38 1.15 -5.85
N ALA A 76 17.84 1.07 -7.06
CA ALA A 76 18.40 0.24 -8.13
C ALA A 76 19.70 0.84 -8.71
N GLY A 77 19.74 2.17 -8.87
CA GLY A 77 20.87 2.89 -9.44
C GLY A 77 21.98 3.18 -8.42
N ASP A 78 21.71 4.10 -7.51
CA ASP A 78 22.76 4.66 -6.63
C ASP A 78 23.13 3.66 -5.51
N ALA A 79 22.14 2.97 -4.92
CA ALA A 79 22.42 1.96 -3.89
C ALA A 79 22.81 0.59 -4.47
N GLY A 80 22.61 0.36 -5.76
CA GLY A 80 22.99 -0.86 -6.45
C GLY A 80 22.22 -2.11 -6.02
N LEU A 81 21.02 -1.96 -5.44
CA LEU A 81 20.20 -3.09 -5.03
C LEU A 81 19.63 -3.83 -6.24
N ARG A 82 19.44 -5.15 -6.07
CA ARG A 82 18.94 -6.05 -7.14
C ARG A 82 17.75 -6.89 -6.70
N GLN A 83 17.29 -6.72 -5.47
CA GLN A 83 16.17 -7.44 -4.90
C GLN A 83 15.15 -6.46 -4.32
N PHE A 84 13.92 -6.60 -4.73
CA PHE A 84 12.85 -5.66 -4.40
C PHE A 84 11.58 -6.41 -4.00
N VAL A 85 10.94 -5.96 -2.92
CA VAL A 85 9.67 -6.51 -2.43
C VAL A 85 8.67 -5.37 -2.30
N ASP A 86 7.56 -5.44 -3.02
CA ASP A 86 6.46 -4.48 -2.96
C ASP A 86 5.33 -5.07 -2.13
N ILE A 87 5.22 -4.66 -0.87
CA ILE A 87 4.18 -5.14 0.06
C ILE A 87 3.00 -4.19 0.01
N GLY A 88 1.81 -4.73 -0.23
CA GLY A 88 0.61 -3.95 -0.56
C GLY A 88 0.73 -3.35 -1.95
N CYS A 89 1.20 -4.14 -2.91
CA CYS A 89 1.50 -3.69 -4.26
C CYS A 89 0.30 -3.09 -5.01
N GLY A 90 -0.91 -3.43 -4.60
CA GLY A 90 -2.13 -2.99 -5.25
C GLY A 90 -2.29 -3.54 -6.67
N LEU A 91 -3.28 -3.03 -7.40
CA LEU A 91 -3.52 -3.47 -8.78
C LEU A 91 -2.42 -2.93 -9.72
N PRO A 92 -2.02 -3.72 -10.74
CA PRO A 92 -1.07 -3.29 -11.75
C PRO A 92 -1.47 -1.95 -12.40
N ALA A 93 -0.47 -1.13 -12.67
CA ALA A 93 -0.59 0.17 -13.31
C ALA A 93 0.37 0.26 -14.51
N ASP A 94 0.45 1.43 -15.17
CA ASP A 94 1.29 1.62 -16.36
C ASP A 94 2.78 1.36 -16.08
N ASP A 95 3.29 1.83 -14.93
CA ASP A 95 4.66 1.58 -14.49
C ASP A 95 4.65 0.95 -13.10
N ASN A 96 5.04 -0.29 -12.98
CA ASN A 96 5.13 -1.02 -11.71
C ASN A 96 6.59 -1.06 -11.22
N LEU A 97 6.81 -1.45 -9.98
CA LEU A 97 8.16 -1.52 -9.41
C LEU A 97 9.15 -2.27 -10.33
N GLY A 98 8.75 -3.42 -10.87
CA GLY A 98 9.58 -4.22 -11.77
C GLY A 98 9.96 -3.48 -13.05
N ASP A 99 9.01 -2.75 -13.65
CA ASP A 99 9.27 -1.96 -14.85
C ASP A 99 10.31 -0.88 -14.59
N ILE A 100 10.22 -0.22 -13.41
CA ILE A 100 11.12 0.86 -13.02
C ILE A 100 12.54 0.33 -12.77
N VAL A 101 12.69 -0.68 -11.89
CA VAL A 101 14.02 -1.16 -11.50
C VAL A 101 14.74 -1.86 -12.64
N ARG A 102 14.02 -2.56 -13.53
CA ARG A 102 14.60 -3.27 -14.67
C ARG A 102 15.00 -2.35 -15.82
N ARG A 103 14.50 -1.13 -15.88
CA ARG A 103 15.08 -0.11 -16.75
C ARG A 103 16.50 0.28 -16.33
N THR A 104 16.81 0.18 -15.04
CA THR A 104 18.16 0.41 -14.51
C THR A 104 19.04 -0.83 -14.65
N ASP A 105 18.53 -2.00 -14.26
CA ASP A 105 19.23 -3.27 -14.41
C ASP A 105 18.24 -4.42 -14.64
N PRO A 106 18.29 -5.08 -15.81
CA PRO A 106 17.39 -6.18 -16.15
C PRO A 106 17.49 -7.41 -15.23
N SER A 107 18.57 -7.54 -14.44
CA SER A 107 18.75 -8.64 -13.49
C SER A 107 18.01 -8.45 -12.16
N CYS A 108 17.31 -7.32 -11.97
CA CYS A 108 16.54 -7.07 -10.76
C CYS A 108 15.43 -8.11 -10.59
N ARG A 109 15.35 -8.67 -9.37
CA ARG A 109 14.29 -9.58 -8.94
C ARG A 109 13.22 -8.80 -8.17
N VAL A 110 11.95 -9.07 -8.45
CA VAL A 110 10.84 -8.33 -7.84
C VAL A 110 9.76 -9.27 -7.35
N ALA A 111 9.41 -9.14 -6.08
CA ALA A 111 8.29 -9.82 -5.45
C ALA A 111 7.17 -8.81 -5.17
N TYR A 112 5.99 -9.08 -5.70
CA TYR A 112 4.75 -8.35 -5.40
C TYR A 112 3.97 -9.10 -4.33
N VAL A 113 3.63 -8.45 -3.25
CA VAL A 113 2.89 -9.06 -2.13
C VAL A 113 1.64 -8.26 -1.84
N ASP A 114 0.52 -8.94 -1.68
CA ASP A 114 -0.74 -8.31 -1.24
C ASP A 114 -1.59 -9.31 -0.45
N ASN A 115 -2.46 -8.81 0.43
CA ASN A 115 -3.40 -9.64 1.16
C ASN A 115 -4.75 -9.81 0.45
N ASP A 116 -5.02 -9.01 -0.60
CA ASP A 116 -6.20 -9.18 -1.45
C ASP A 116 -5.89 -10.22 -2.55
N VAL A 117 -6.59 -11.35 -2.49
CA VAL A 117 -6.43 -12.46 -3.45
C VAL A 117 -6.68 -12.03 -4.91
N MET A 118 -7.51 -11.02 -5.14
CA MET A 118 -7.73 -10.47 -6.48
C MET A 118 -6.53 -9.69 -6.98
N VAL A 119 -5.92 -8.87 -6.11
CA VAL A 119 -4.68 -8.16 -6.42
C VAL A 119 -3.58 -9.14 -6.77
N VAL A 120 -3.39 -10.18 -5.96
CA VAL A 120 -2.40 -11.24 -6.21
C VAL A 120 -2.67 -11.95 -7.54
N ALA A 121 -3.93 -12.22 -7.88
CA ALA A 121 -4.27 -12.85 -9.15
C ALA A 121 -3.92 -11.96 -10.35
N HIS A 122 -4.21 -10.65 -10.28
CA HIS A 122 -3.82 -9.68 -11.31
C HIS A 122 -2.30 -9.55 -11.42
N ALA A 123 -1.60 -9.43 -10.29
CA ALA A 123 -0.14 -9.34 -10.28
C ALA A 123 0.51 -10.60 -10.87
N ARG A 124 -0.01 -11.81 -10.59
CA ARG A 124 0.45 -13.05 -11.20
C ARG A 124 0.25 -13.08 -12.70
N ALA A 125 -0.87 -12.57 -13.17
CA ALA A 125 -1.20 -12.61 -14.60
C ALA A 125 -0.43 -11.56 -15.43
N LEU A 126 -0.12 -10.40 -14.83
CA LEU A 126 0.36 -9.22 -15.55
C LEU A 126 1.79 -8.82 -15.19
N LEU A 127 2.26 -9.11 -13.98
CA LEU A 127 3.57 -8.67 -13.48
C LEU A 127 4.57 -9.82 -13.32
N ALA A 128 4.12 -11.02 -12.96
CA ALA A 128 5.00 -12.19 -12.79
C ALA A 128 5.23 -12.87 -14.14
N VAL A 129 5.89 -12.15 -15.05
CA VAL A 129 6.01 -12.54 -16.46
C VAL A 129 7.22 -13.44 -16.76
N ASP A 130 8.15 -13.57 -15.81
CA ASP A 130 9.35 -14.41 -15.93
C ASP A 130 9.80 -14.96 -14.57
N GLY A 131 10.94 -15.67 -14.54
CA GLY A 131 11.47 -16.32 -13.33
C GLY A 131 12.01 -15.37 -12.27
N ASP A 132 12.24 -14.10 -12.61
CA ASP A 132 12.78 -13.06 -11.72
C ASP A 132 11.70 -12.12 -11.17
N MET A 133 10.43 -12.37 -11.50
CA MET A 133 9.28 -11.68 -10.94
C MET A 133 8.25 -12.66 -10.41
N GLY A 134 7.68 -12.37 -9.24
CA GLY A 134 6.68 -13.24 -8.62
C GLY A 134 5.62 -12.45 -7.85
N ALA A 135 4.43 -13.05 -7.68
CA ALA A 135 3.36 -12.45 -6.88
C ALA A 135 2.85 -13.46 -5.84
N PHE A 136 2.79 -13.02 -4.59
CA PHE A 136 2.57 -13.83 -3.39
C PHE A 136 1.42 -13.25 -2.57
N ALA A 137 0.63 -14.13 -1.98
CA ALA A 137 -0.34 -13.72 -0.96
C ALA A 137 0.41 -13.56 0.38
N GLY A 138 0.23 -12.41 1.04
CA GLY A 138 0.85 -12.16 2.32
C GLY A 138 0.22 -10.96 3.02
N ASP A 139 0.22 -10.97 4.35
CA ASP A 139 -0.27 -9.88 5.17
C ASP A 139 0.90 -9.27 5.94
N VAL A 140 1.07 -7.97 5.83
CA VAL A 140 2.15 -7.23 6.50
C VAL A 140 2.03 -7.30 8.03
N ARG A 141 0.85 -7.58 8.57
CA ARG A 141 0.61 -7.77 10.01
C ARG A 141 1.25 -9.04 10.57
N ASP A 142 1.63 -9.96 9.70
CA ASP A 142 2.46 -11.12 10.05
C ASP A 142 3.76 -11.13 9.23
N PRO A 143 4.70 -10.22 9.56
CA PRO A 143 5.96 -10.10 8.84
C PRO A 143 6.81 -11.36 8.92
N GLY A 144 6.66 -12.16 9.98
CA GLY A 144 7.36 -13.43 10.15
C GLY A 144 6.90 -14.47 9.13
N ALA A 145 5.59 -14.66 8.97
CA ALA A 145 5.03 -15.55 7.97
C ALA A 145 5.36 -15.07 6.54
N LEU A 146 5.29 -13.75 6.31
CA LEU A 146 5.60 -13.16 5.01
C LEU A 146 7.07 -13.43 4.61
N LEU A 147 8.03 -13.06 5.44
CA LEU A 147 9.46 -13.28 5.17
C LEU A 147 9.85 -14.77 5.21
N GLY A 148 9.04 -15.61 5.85
CA GLY A 148 9.20 -17.05 5.91
C GLY A 148 8.59 -17.81 4.73
N ASP A 149 7.81 -17.14 3.85
CA ASP A 149 7.14 -17.82 2.73
C ASP A 149 8.14 -18.50 1.79
N PRO A 150 8.02 -19.83 1.56
CA PRO A 150 9.00 -20.56 0.74
C PRO A 150 9.03 -20.13 -0.72
N GLY A 151 7.92 -19.61 -1.26
CA GLY A 151 7.85 -19.09 -2.62
C GLY A 151 8.61 -17.78 -2.73
N LEU A 152 8.36 -16.87 -1.80
CA LEU A 152 9.05 -15.58 -1.72
C LEU A 152 10.56 -15.77 -1.52
N ARG A 153 10.98 -16.67 -0.62
CA ARG A 153 12.40 -16.96 -0.35
C ARG A 153 13.13 -17.66 -1.50
N ARG A 154 12.44 -18.29 -2.43
CA ARG A 154 13.06 -18.79 -3.67
C ARG A 154 13.40 -17.68 -4.65
N LEU A 155 12.65 -16.57 -4.61
CA LEU A 155 12.86 -15.42 -5.49
C LEU A 155 13.79 -14.39 -4.87
N ILE A 156 13.61 -14.11 -3.58
CA ILE A 156 14.33 -13.09 -2.81
C ILE A 156 15.21 -13.78 -1.75
N ASP A 157 16.49 -13.53 -1.80
CA ASP A 157 17.44 -13.96 -0.75
C ASP A 157 17.55 -12.84 0.31
N PHE A 158 16.86 -13.01 1.42
CA PHE A 158 16.90 -12.04 2.53
C PHE A 158 18.23 -12.05 3.31
N GLY A 159 19.17 -12.95 3.00
CA GLY A 159 20.56 -12.90 3.45
C GLY A 159 21.41 -11.88 2.70
N GLU A 160 20.91 -11.35 1.60
CA GLU A 160 21.53 -10.30 0.79
C GLU A 160 20.69 -9.01 0.86
N PRO A 161 21.29 -7.83 0.66
CA PRO A 161 20.56 -6.56 0.71
C PRO A 161 19.38 -6.50 -0.26
N ALA A 162 18.21 -6.11 0.25
CA ALA A 162 16.96 -5.96 -0.50
C ALA A 162 16.29 -4.62 -0.17
N ALA A 163 15.41 -4.16 -1.05
CA ALA A 163 14.53 -3.04 -0.79
C ALA A 163 13.08 -3.52 -0.58
N VAL A 164 12.49 -3.16 0.54
CA VAL A 164 11.09 -3.45 0.88
C VAL A 164 10.28 -2.18 0.83
N PHE A 165 9.20 -2.18 0.05
CA PHE A 165 8.30 -1.04 -0.15
C PHE A 165 7.00 -1.26 0.62
N LEU A 166 6.57 -0.23 1.36
CA LEU A 166 5.33 -0.13 2.13
C LEU A 166 4.64 1.19 1.79
N LEU A 167 4.19 1.33 0.54
CA LEU A 167 3.70 2.61 0.04
C LEU A 167 2.17 2.74 0.22
N GLY A 168 1.75 3.56 1.20
CA GLY A 168 0.35 3.72 1.57
C GLY A 168 -0.26 2.46 2.17
N VAL A 169 0.53 1.64 2.85
CA VAL A 169 0.11 0.39 3.51
C VAL A 169 -0.16 0.64 4.98
N LEU A 170 0.78 1.27 5.66
CA LEU A 170 0.72 1.48 7.12
C LEU A 170 -0.39 2.47 7.53
N ASP A 171 -0.90 3.25 6.58
CA ASP A 171 -2.11 4.08 6.74
C ASP A 171 -3.36 3.26 7.09
N PHE A 172 -3.37 1.99 6.72
CA PHE A 172 -4.49 1.07 6.91
C PHE A 172 -4.24 0.03 8.00
N ILE A 173 -3.14 0.17 8.73
CA ILE A 173 -2.81 -0.66 9.90
C ILE A 173 -3.30 0.05 11.15
N ALA A 174 -4.12 -0.64 11.94
CA ALA A 174 -4.61 -0.12 13.21
C ALA A 174 -3.48 -0.04 14.26
N ASP A 175 -3.65 0.83 15.26
CA ASP A 175 -2.59 0.99 16.27
C ASP A 175 -2.44 -0.28 17.13
N GLU A 176 -3.52 -1.05 17.27
CA GLU A 176 -3.56 -2.35 17.96
C GLU A 176 -2.74 -3.44 17.23
N ASP A 177 -2.52 -3.26 15.91
CA ASP A 177 -1.69 -4.16 15.09
C ASP A 177 -0.20 -3.76 15.11
N ASP A 178 0.17 -2.77 15.91
CA ASP A 178 1.55 -2.30 16.14
C ASP A 178 2.35 -2.05 14.85
N PRO A 179 2.02 -0.99 14.08
CA PRO A 179 2.71 -0.69 12.81
C PRO A 179 4.22 -0.47 12.99
N ARG A 180 4.66 -0.06 14.17
CA ARG A 180 6.08 0.04 14.50
C ARG A 180 6.71 -1.34 14.64
N GLY A 181 6.10 -2.24 15.40
CA GLY A 181 6.57 -3.62 15.56
C GLY A 181 6.64 -4.36 14.22
N ILE A 182 5.71 -4.05 13.29
CA ILE A 182 5.77 -4.57 11.92
C ILE A 182 7.06 -4.13 11.21
N VAL A 183 7.39 -2.82 11.24
CA VAL A 183 8.61 -2.30 10.59
C VAL A 183 9.86 -2.83 11.29
N ASP A 184 9.87 -2.89 12.62
CA ASP A 184 10.97 -3.45 13.41
C ASP A 184 11.21 -4.92 13.04
N ALA A 185 10.14 -5.73 12.90
CA ALA A 185 10.24 -7.14 12.52
C ALA A 185 10.70 -7.34 11.07
N LEU A 186 10.21 -6.52 10.14
CA LEU A 186 10.71 -6.53 8.75
C LEU A 186 12.20 -6.20 8.72
N ALA A 187 12.62 -5.11 9.38
CA ALA A 187 14.03 -4.71 9.43
C ALA A 187 14.93 -5.79 10.03
N ALA A 188 14.48 -6.46 11.10
CA ALA A 188 15.20 -7.55 11.73
C ALA A 188 15.34 -8.80 10.85
N GLY A 189 14.44 -9.00 9.91
CA GLY A 189 14.46 -10.14 8.97
C GLY A 189 15.23 -9.89 7.67
N LEU A 190 15.79 -8.68 7.50
CA LEU A 190 16.54 -8.28 6.31
C LEU A 190 18.04 -8.19 6.61
N ALA A 191 18.87 -8.47 5.60
CA ALA A 191 20.31 -8.29 5.70
C ALA A 191 20.68 -6.81 5.96
N PRO A 192 21.78 -6.54 6.71
CA PRO A 192 22.32 -5.19 6.84
C PRO A 192 22.57 -4.55 5.48
N GLY A 193 22.26 -3.26 5.36
CA GLY A 193 22.35 -2.55 4.07
C GLY A 193 21.08 -2.63 3.24
N SER A 194 20.11 -3.46 3.61
CA SER A 194 18.76 -3.42 3.03
C SER A 194 18.08 -2.07 3.30
N HIS A 195 17.03 -1.77 2.54
CA HIS A 195 16.27 -0.53 2.70
C HIS A 195 14.78 -0.81 2.86
N VAL A 196 14.13 -0.01 3.69
CA VAL A 196 12.67 0.01 3.82
C VAL A 196 12.16 1.37 3.36
N VAL A 197 11.26 1.35 2.40
CA VAL A 197 10.64 2.54 1.78
C VAL A 197 9.21 2.63 2.25
N ILE A 198 8.85 3.73 2.88
CA ILE A 198 7.53 3.91 3.48
C ILE A 198 6.94 5.22 2.96
N THR A 199 5.66 5.21 2.60
CA THR A 199 4.86 6.44 2.59
C THR A 199 3.77 6.34 3.64
N HIS A 200 3.47 7.48 4.26
CA HIS A 200 2.43 7.58 5.27
C HIS A 200 1.68 8.90 5.18
N ALA A 201 0.36 8.86 5.24
CA ALA A 201 -0.47 10.05 5.34
C ALA A 201 -0.23 10.77 6.66
N GLU A 202 0.10 12.06 6.59
CA GLU A 202 0.27 12.92 7.75
C GLU A 202 -1.09 13.43 8.22
N ARG A 203 -1.31 13.44 9.54
CA ARG A 203 -2.54 13.99 10.14
C ARG A 203 -2.72 15.45 9.75
N SER A 204 -3.86 15.74 9.12
CA SER A 204 -4.14 17.06 8.57
C SER A 204 -5.66 17.29 8.55
N PRO A 205 -6.14 18.53 8.79
CA PRO A 205 -7.56 18.87 8.64
C PRO A 205 -8.14 18.51 7.25
N ALA A 206 -7.30 18.47 6.22
CA ALA A 206 -7.72 18.07 4.87
C ALA A 206 -8.13 16.59 4.79
N LEU A 207 -7.64 15.73 5.70
CA LEU A 207 -7.92 14.31 5.76
C LEU A 207 -8.99 13.92 6.79
N ASP A 208 -9.39 14.83 7.69
CA ASP A 208 -10.39 14.57 8.72
C ASP A 208 -11.70 13.96 8.18
N PRO A 209 -12.22 14.39 7.00
CA PRO A 209 -13.46 13.82 6.47
C PRO A 209 -13.41 12.33 6.13
N ILE A 210 -12.21 11.77 5.95
CA ILE A 210 -12.00 10.37 5.59
C ILE A 210 -11.24 9.57 6.68
N SER A 211 -10.85 10.24 7.76
CA SER A 211 -10.17 9.63 8.91
C SER A 211 -11.15 9.46 10.06
N GLY A 212 -11.64 8.27 10.33
CA GLY A 212 -12.53 8.09 11.47
C GLY A 212 -13.28 6.76 11.50
N PRO A 213 -14.00 6.47 12.58
CA PRO A 213 -14.57 5.14 12.84
C PRO A 213 -15.79 4.78 11.98
N ARG A 214 -16.28 5.68 11.12
CA ARG A 214 -17.49 5.48 10.29
C ARG A 214 -17.16 5.27 8.80
N GLN A 215 -15.98 4.77 8.50
CA GLN A 215 -15.62 4.49 7.11
C GLN A 215 -16.29 3.19 6.64
N PRO A 216 -16.89 3.18 5.44
CA PRO A 216 -17.53 1.99 4.88
C PRO A 216 -16.55 1.05 4.14
N VAL A 217 -15.26 1.17 4.36
CA VAL A 217 -14.24 0.20 3.96
C VAL A 217 -13.89 -0.67 5.17
N ASP A 218 -13.65 -1.94 4.94
CA ASP A 218 -13.31 -2.91 6.00
C ASP A 218 -11.95 -2.59 6.66
N THR A 219 -11.20 -1.64 6.11
CA THR A 219 -9.87 -1.24 6.60
C THR A 219 -9.85 0.26 6.90
N PRO A 220 -9.75 0.68 8.17
CA PRO A 220 -9.77 2.09 8.55
C PRO A 220 -8.51 2.83 8.09
N PHE A 221 -8.69 4.02 7.50
CA PHE A 221 -7.60 4.92 7.16
C PHE A 221 -7.16 5.72 8.40
N ARG A 222 -5.87 5.66 8.73
CA ARG A 222 -5.25 6.20 9.96
C ARG A 222 -4.08 7.13 9.67
N PRO A 223 -4.31 8.41 9.31
CA PRO A 223 -3.24 9.39 9.23
C PRO A 223 -2.59 9.60 10.61
N ARG A 224 -1.26 9.67 10.64
CA ARG A 224 -0.46 9.83 11.88
C ARG A 224 0.27 11.16 11.92
N SER A 225 0.64 11.62 13.11
CA SER A 225 1.48 12.80 13.24
C SER A 225 2.91 12.50 12.73
N GLU A 226 3.69 13.55 12.49
CA GLU A 226 5.10 13.43 12.08
C GLU A 226 5.91 12.62 13.11
N ASP A 227 5.68 12.87 14.42
CA ASP A 227 6.36 12.13 15.50
C ASP A 227 5.97 10.65 15.54
N GLU A 228 4.69 10.32 15.29
CA GLU A 228 4.22 8.94 15.21
C GLU A 228 4.84 8.22 14.00
N ILE A 229 4.92 8.89 12.85
CA ILE A 229 5.57 8.35 11.63
C ILE A 229 7.08 8.15 11.88
N ALA A 230 7.75 9.12 12.47
CA ALA A 230 9.16 8.98 12.86
C ALA A 230 9.37 7.84 13.85
N GLY A 231 8.43 7.65 14.79
CA GLY A 231 8.41 6.55 15.74
C GLY A 231 8.31 5.18 15.06
N ILE A 232 7.53 5.05 14.00
CA ILE A 232 7.41 3.83 13.19
C ILE A 232 8.74 3.49 12.51
N CYS A 233 9.47 4.50 12.04
CA CYS A 233 10.72 4.32 11.31
C CYS A 233 11.97 4.23 12.22
N ARG A 234 11.82 4.16 13.54
CA ARG A 234 12.92 4.37 14.50
C ARG A 234 14.04 3.31 14.44
N SER A 235 13.75 2.10 14.00
CA SER A 235 14.76 1.03 13.81
C SER A 235 15.60 1.21 12.57
N LEU A 236 15.25 2.15 11.71
CA LEU A 236 15.91 2.40 10.44
C LEU A 236 16.80 3.65 10.54
N ARG A 237 17.93 3.63 9.84
CA ARG A 237 18.75 4.82 9.62
C ARG A 237 18.24 5.55 8.39
N MET A 238 17.52 6.67 8.59
CA MET A 238 17.03 7.48 7.48
C MET A 238 18.17 7.97 6.61
N ILE A 239 17.98 7.93 5.28
CA ILE A 239 18.90 8.56 4.33
C ILE A 239 18.42 9.97 4.01
N ASP A 240 19.35 10.92 3.86
CA ASP A 240 19.03 12.31 3.53
C ASP A 240 18.34 12.40 2.16
N PRO A 241 17.28 13.21 1.97
CA PRO A 241 16.65 14.17 2.90
C PRO A 241 15.46 13.61 3.72
N TYR A 242 15.34 12.28 3.89
CA TYR A 242 14.16 11.67 4.50
C TYR A 242 14.20 11.66 6.04
N PRO A 243 13.02 11.73 6.69
CA PRO A 243 11.68 11.80 6.12
C PRO A 243 11.41 13.15 5.41
N ALA A 244 10.64 13.11 4.31
CA ALA A 244 10.31 14.30 3.53
C ALA A 244 8.83 14.33 3.12
N ARG A 245 8.22 15.52 3.10
CA ARG A 245 6.86 15.68 2.57
C ARG A 245 6.86 15.58 1.05
N LEU A 246 5.85 14.91 0.52
CA LEU A 246 5.68 14.66 -0.89
C LEU A 246 4.70 15.66 -1.57
N PRO A 247 4.78 15.88 -2.87
CA PRO A 247 5.85 15.42 -3.76
C PRO A 247 7.18 16.10 -3.43
N LEU A 248 8.28 15.41 -3.69
CA LEU A 248 9.60 16.02 -3.58
C LEU A 248 9.70 17.22 -4.54
N PRO A 249 10.30 18.34 -4.13
CA PRO A 249 10.45 19.50 -5.00
C PRO A 249 11.30 19.13 -6.22
N ARG A 250 10.64 18.97 -7.37
CA ARG A 250 11.31 19.01 -8.66
C ARG A 250 11.46 20.49 -9.03
N THR A 251 12.67 20.91 -9.40
CA THR A 251 13.02 22.26 -9.82
C THR A 251 11.92 22.93 -10.66
N ALA A 252 11.39 24.08 -10.17
CA ALA A 252 10.53 25.06 -10.81
C ALA A 252 9.01 25.00 -10.64
N ASP A 253 8.37 23.87 -10.36
CA ASP A 253 6.93 23.84 -10.04
C ASP A 253 6.73 23.55 -8.54
N VAL A 254 6.57 24.60 -7.75
CA VAL A 254 6.24 24.51 -6.31
C VAL A 254 4.77 24.13 -6.18
N THR A 255 4.44 22.86 -6.37
CA THR A 255 3.20 22.33 -5.86
C THR A 255 3.30 22.29 -4.34
N ALA A 256 2.34 22.91 -3.64
CA ALA A 256 2.31 22.89 -2.19
C ALA A 256 2.43 21.44 -1.66
N PRO A 257 3.24 21.21 -0.61
CA PRO A 257 3.42 19.86 -0.06
C PRO A 257 2.07 19.30 0.37
N LEU A 258 1.90 18.00 0.13
CA LEU A 258 0.71 17.25 0.53
C LEU A 258 0.90 16.71 1.96
N PRO A 259 -0.17 16.40 2.69
CA PRO A 259 -0.08 15.67 3.95
C PRO A 259 0.26 14.19 3.70
N LEU A 260 1.44 13.96 3.15
CA LEU A 260 2.00 12.66 2.81
C LEU A 260 3.51 12.72 3.00
N VAL A 261 4.03 11.85 3.85
CA VAL A 261 5.46 11.76 4.17
C VAL A 261 6.05 10.54 3.47
N GLY A 262 7.18 10.73 2.81
CA GLY A 262 8.03 9.66 2.29
C GLY A 262 9.22 9.42 3.21
N CYS A 263 9.55 8.16 3.43
CA CYS A 263 10.70 7.72 4.22
C CYS A 263 11.50 6.70 3.41
N ILE A 264 12.80 6.85 3.36
CA ILE A 264 13.72 5.82 2.89
C ILE A 264 14.74 5.60 4.01
N GLY A 265 14.70 4.43 4.62
CA GLY A 265 15.55 4.07 5.73
C GLY A 265 16.38 2.82 5.42
N ARG A 266 17.66 2.85 5.82
CA ARG A 266 18.58 1.73 5.70
C ARG A 266 18.53 0.89 6.97
N VAL A 267 18.52 -0.42 6.82
CA VAL A 267 18.71 -1.38 7.91
C VAL A 267 20.15 -1.25 8.40
N PRO A 268 20.37 -0.95 9.69
CA PRO A 268 21.73 -0.80 10.24
C PRO A 268 22.50 -2.14 10.26
N GLU A 269 23.82 -2.03 10.45
CA GLU A 269 24.71 -3.18 10.65
C GLU A 269 24.48 -3.85 12.00
#